data_6c3d2ec22cc61aaaf9157f1960961559
#
_entry.id   6c3d2ec22cc61aaaf9157f1960961559
#
_cell.length_a   1.000
_cell.length_b   1.000
_cell.length_c   1.000
_cell.angle_alpha   90.00
_cell.angle_beta   90.00
_cell.angle_gamma   90.00
#
_symmetry.space_group_name_H-M   'P 1'
#
loop_
_entity.id
_entity.type
_entity.pdbx_description
1 polymer ?
#
loop_
_entity_poly.entity_id
_entity_poly.type
_entity_poly.pdbx_seq_one_letter_code
_entity_poly.pdbx_strand_id
1 'polypeptide(L)'
;VAGAIGGAAVAGNTMGKSIKQWKALSDKHLSLFLLMNEWMKTKQEGKEIADFFKQEEYNTVAIYGMSYVGERVYDELKGAGIDVKYAIDINAATIYSDIPLYTPEDDLPEVDVIVVTAVAFYEEIRDMLSERVEIPIVSFEDILYEI
;
A
#
# COMPACT_ATOMS: atom_id res chain seq x y z
N VAL A 1 -50.97 4.42 17.70
CA VAL A 1 -49.70 3.91 18.24
C VAL A 1 -48.96 3.19 17.15
N ALA A 2 -48.41 3.91 16.16
CA ALA A 2 -47.63 3.31 15.05
C ALA A 2 -46.26 4.01 14.79
N GLY A 3 -45.72 4.75 15.77
CA GLY A 3 -44.52 5.57 15.59
C GLY A 3 -43.20 5.04 16.17
N ALA A 4 -43.20 3.94 16.95
CA ALA A 4 -42.06 3.52 17.76
C ALA A 4 -41.17 2.42 17.11
N ILE A 5 -41.61 1.76 16.04
CA ILE A 5 -40.88 0.59 15.49
C ILE A 5 -39.86 1.00 14.43
N GLY A 6 -40.03 2.14 13.77
CA GLY A 6 -39.11 2.61 12.73
C GLY A 6 -37.76 3.18 13.25
N GLY A 7 -37.76 3.79 14.45
CA GLY A 7 -36.57 4.45 15.01
C GLY A 7 -35.49 3.47 15.49
N ALA A 8 -35.88 2.37 16.09
CA ALA A 8 -34.96 1.37 16.64
C ALA A 8 -34.21 0.58 15.53
N ALA A 9 -34.86 0.28 14.42
CA ALA A 9 -34.24 -0.41 13.29
C ALA A 9 -33.23 0.45 12.53
N VAL A 10 -33.49 1.74 12.39
CA VAL A 10 -32.57 2.71 11.74
C VAL A 10 -31.37 2.97 12.65
N ALA A 11 -31.56 3.16 13.95
CA ALA A 11 -30.47 3.37 14.89
C ALA A 11 -29.56 2.13 15.00
N GLY A 12 -30.13 0.92 15.04
CA GLY A 12 -29.36 -0.33 15.05
C GLY A 12 -28.52 -0.55 13.78
N ASN A 13 -29.05 -0.18 12.62
CA ASN A 13 -28.34 -0.32 11.35
C ASN A 13 -27.20 0.71 11.21
N THR A 14 -27.37 1.95 11.64
CA THR A 14 -26.34 2.98 11.66
C THR A 14 -25.24 2.66 12.68
N MET A 15 -25.59 2.18 13.86
CA MET A 15 -24.63 1.74 14.88
C MET A 15 -23.80 0.53 14.41
N GLY A 16 -24.42 -0.47 13.76
CA GLY A 16 -23.72 -1.61 13.17
C GLY A 16 -22.74 -1.21 12.06
N LYS A 17 -23.10 -0.25 11.20
CA LYS A 17 -22.20 0.31 10.19
C LYS A 17 -21.01 1.04 10.83
N SER A 18 -21.26 1.85 11.86
CA SER A 18 -20.23 2.57 12.59
C SER A 18 -19.23 1.60 13.24
N ILE A 19 -19.70 0.53 13.92
CA ILE A 19 -18.83 -0.47 14.55
C ILE A 19 -17.96 -1.17 13.50
N LYS A 20 -18.53 -1.55 12.34
CA LYS A 20 -17.76 -2.15 11.23
C LYS A 20 -16.68 -1.22 10.70
N GLN A 21 -16.98 0.08 10.54
CA GLN A 21 -16.02 1.07 10.09
C GLN A 21 -14.87 1.26 11.08
N TRP A 22 -15.19 1.35 12.38
CA TRP A 22 -14.19 1.45 13.44
C TRP A 22 -13.30 0.20 13.52
N LYS A 23 -13.87 -0.98 13.35
CA LYS A 23 -13.11 -2.22 13.32
C LYS A 23 -12.17 -2.27 12.12
N ALA A 24 -12.65 -1.97 10.91
CA ALA A 24 -11.83 -1.94 9.71
C ALA A 24 -10.67 -0.94 9.82
N LEU A 25 -10.93 0.25 10.41
CA LEU A 25 -9.89 1.25 10.66
C LEU A 25 -8.86 0.76 11.69
N SER A 26 -9.31 0.09 12.74
CA SER A 26 -8.44 -0.50 13.76
C SER A 26 -7.56 -1.60 13.18
N ASP A 27 -8.13 -2.49 12.37
CA ASP A 27 -7.41 -3.59 11.72
C ASP A 27 -6.36 -3.03 10.74
N LYS A 28 -6.70 -1.99 9.98
CA LYS A 28 -5.76 -1.28 9.10
C LYS A 28 -4.58 -0.67 9.88
N HIS A 29 -4.85 -0.01 11.00
CA HIS A 29 -3.79 0.60 11.81
C HIS A 29 -2.92 -0.46 12.48
N LEU A 30 -3.51 -1.58 12.91
CA LEU A 30 -2.74 -2.70 13.45
C LEU A 30 -1.82 -3.30 12.39
N SER A 31 -2.30 -3.55 11.18
CA SER A 31 -1.50 -4.05 10.06
C SER A 31 -0.33 -3.11 9.76
N LEU A 32 -0.60 -1.79 9.72
CA LEU A 32 0.43 -0.78 9.51
C LEU A 32 1.48 -0.79 10.64
N PHE A 33 1.04 -0.91 11.90
CA PHE A 33 1.95 -0.98 13.05
C PHE A 33 2.84 -2.23 12.97
N LEU A 34 2.27 -3.39 12.67
CA LEU A 34 3.01 -4.65 12.54
C LEU A 34 4.01 -4.60 11.39
N LEU A 35 3.61 -4.05 10.25
CA LEU A 35 4.49 -3.83 9.11
C LEU A 35 5.69 -2.94 9.45
N MET A 36 5.43 -1.80 10.09
CA MET A 36 6.50 -0.87 10.51
C MET A 36 7.41 -1.48 11.57
N ASN A 37 6.86 -2.30 12.48
CA ASN A 37 7.66 -3.03 13.48
C ASN A 37 8.58 -4.06 12.82
N GLU A 38 8.08 -4.83 11.84
CA GLU A 38 8.90 -5.79 11.10
C GLU A 38 10.01 -5.09 10.31
N TRP A 39 9.68 -3.98 9.64
CA TRP A 39 10.67 -3.18 8.94
C TRP A 39 11.76 -2.64 9.89
N MET A 40 11.37 -2.13 11.06
CA MET A 40 12.32 -1.67 12.07
C MET A 40 13.25 -2.81 12.51
N LYS A 41 12.72 -4.01 12.74
CA LYS A 41 13.49 -5.20 13.12
C LYS A 41 14.47 -5.57 11.99
N THR A 42 14.02 -5.60 10.74
CA THR A 42 14.86 -5.83 9.56
C THR A 42 16.04 -4.85 9.50
N LYS A 43 15.79 -3.57 9.74
CA LYS A 43 16.84 -2.53 9.80
C LYS A 43 17.81 -2.76 10.98
N GLN A 44 17.32 -3.17 12.14
CA GLN A 44 18.17 -3.48 13.31
C GLN A 44 19.04 -4.72 13.08
N GLU A 45 18.61 -5.64 12.24
CA GLU A 45 19.37 -6.81 11.80
C GLU A 45 20.42 -6.47 10.72
N GLY A 46 20.45 -5.21 10.27
CA GLY A 46 21.41 -4.73 9.26
C GLY A 46 21.04 -5.11 7.83
N LYS A 47 19.78 -5.47 7.58
CA LYS A 47 19.25 -5.81 6.27
C LYS A 47 18.64 -4.59 5.59
N GLU A 48 18.68 -4.56 4.27
CA GLU A 48 18.18 -3.48 3.44
C GLU A 48 17.11 -4.00 2.48
N ILE A 49 15.98 -3.30 2.35
CA ILE A 49 14.95 -3.70 1.37
C ILE A 49 15.48 -3.69 -0.06
N ALA A 50 16.47 -2.86 -0.34
CA ALA A 50 17.14 -2.80 -1.64
C ALA A 50 17.80 -4.12 -2.06
N ASP A 51 18.14 -4.99 -1.10
CA ASP A 51 18.78 -6.27 -1.41
C ASP A 51 17.81 -7.23 -2.12
N PHE A 52 16.52 -7.18 -1.78
CA PHE A 52 15.47 -7.88 -2.52
C PHE A 52 15.49 -7.49 -4.00
N PHE A 53 15.46 -6.21 -4.32
CA PHE A 53 15.43 -5.71 -5.71
C PHE A 53 16.68 -6.10 -6.48
N LYS A 54 17.85 -6.09 -5.83
CA LYS A 54 19.11 -6.52 -6.45
C LYS A 54 19.13 -8.02 -6.73
N GLN A 55 18.59 -8.84 -5.81
CA GLN A 55 18.51 -10.30 -5.97
C GLN A 55 17.57 -10.70 -7.10
N GLU A 56 16.43 -10.01 -7.22
CA GLU A 56 15.44 -10.22 -8.28
C GLU A 56 15.79 -9.50 -9.60
N GLU A 57 16.93 -8.79 -9.66
CA GLU A 57 17.38 -8.00 -10.82
C GLU A 57 16.39 -6.90 -11.23
N TYR A 58 15.58 -6.39 -10.28
CA TYR A 58 14.68 -5.26 -10.50
C TYR A 58 15.44 -3.94 -10.40
N ASN A 59 15.60 -3.25 -11.53
CA ASN A 59 16.32 -1.99 -11.62
C ASN A 59 15.39 -0.77 -11.57
N THR A 60 14.17 -0.93 -12.08
CA THR A 60 13.14 0.12 -12.15
C THR A 60 11.91 -0.29 -11.38
N VAL A 61 11.43 0.58 -10.52
CA VAL A 61 10.35 0.30 -9.57
C VAL A 61 9.26 1.35 -9.66
N ALA A 62 8.00 0.93 -9.55
CA ALA A 62 6.90 1.81 -9.19
C ALA A 62 6.38 1.47 -7.79
N ILE A 63 5.87 2.46 -7.06
CA ILE A 63 5.32 2.27 -5.72
C ILE A 63 3.81 2.53 -5.76
N TYR A 64 3.00 1.54 -5.36
CA TYR A 64 1.56 1.73 -5.18
C TYR A 64 1.26 2.05 -3.71
N GLY A 65 0.66 3.24 -3.48
CA GLY A 65 0.35 3.75 -2.14
C GLY A 65 1.44 4.70 -1.63
N MET A 66 1.31 6.00 -1.92
CA MET A 66 2.32 7.03 -1.58
C MET A 66 1.92 7.78 -0.31
N SER A 67 1.61 7.04 0.77
CA SER A 67 1.43 7.57 2.12
C SER A 67 2.67 7.28 2.99
N TYR A 68 2.54 7.23 4.30
CA TYR A 68 3.68 7.09 5.23
C TYR A 68 4.66 5.95 4.90
N VAL A 69 4.15 4.78 4.52
CA VAL A 69 5.00 3.64 4.14
C VAL A 69 5.65 3.90 2.78
N GLY A 70 4.86 4.31 1.79
CA GLY A 70 5.35 4.55 0.44
C GLY A 70 6.47 5.59 0.38
N GLU A 71 6.33 6.69 1.13
CA GLU A 71 7.38 7.71 1.25
C GLU A 71 8.68 7.13 1.83
N ARG A 72 8.58 6.30 2.86
CA ARG A 72 9.78 5.69 3.49
C ARG A 72 10.43 4.64 2.58
N VAL A 73 9.62 3.84 1.86
CA VAL A 73 10.13 2.92 0.84
C VAL A 73 10.85 3.69 -0.25
N TYR A 74 10.27 4.77 -0.76
CA TYR A 74 10.89 5.64 -1.75
C TYR A 74 12.24 6.19 -1.26
N ASP A 75 12.29 6.74 -0.05
CA ASP A 75 13.53 7.30 0.53
C ASP A 75 14.63 6.23 0.64
N GLU A 76 14.29 5.03 1.08
CA GLU A 76 15.26 3.94 1.23
C GLU A 76 15.77 3.45 -0.13
N LEU A 77 14.89 3.20 -1.09
CA LEU A 77 15.26 2.76 -2.44
C LEU A 77 16.11 3.80 -3.17
N LYS A 78 15.72 5.07 -3.11
CA LYS A 78 16.49 6.19 -3.66
C LYS A 78 17.89 6.27 -3.03
N GLY A 79 17.98 6.12 -1.71
CA GLY A 79 19.25 6.10 -0.98
C GLY A 79 20.17 4.94 -1.38
N ALA A 80 19.61 3.82 -1.79
CA ALA A 80 20.30 2.61 -2.25
C ALA A 80 20.61 2.61 -3.76
N GLY A 81 20.18 3.65 -4.51
CA GLY A 81 20.41 3.77 -5.95
C GLY A 81 19.45 2.95 -6.83
N ILE A 82 18.33 2.49 -6.28
CA ILE A 82 17.25 1.86 -7.06
C ILE A 82 16.42 2.96 -7.72
N ASP A 83 16.12 2.80 -9.01
CA ASP A 83 15.43 3.83 -9.80
C ASP A 83 13.89 3.72 -9.63
N VAL A 84 13.33 4.49 -8.71
CA VAL A 84 11.88 4.60 -8.54
C VAL A 84 11.32 5.58 -9.56
N LYS A 85 10.69 5.07 -10.61
CA LYS A 85 10.22 5.85 -11.77
C LYS A 85 9.01 6.71 -11.46
N TYR A 86 8.04 6.16 -10.72
CA TYR A 86 6.79 6.84 -10.39
C TYR A 86 6.09 6.16 -9.22
N ALA A 87 5.07 6.81 -8.71
CA ALA A 87 4.15 6.20 -7.77
C ALA A 87 2.71 6.20 -8.29
N ILE A 88 1.90 5.31 -7.76
CA ILE A 88 0.48 5.15 -8.06
C ILE A 88 -0.30 5.38 -6.76
N ASP A 89 -1.29 6.25 -6.79
CA ASP A 89 -2.17 6.48 -5.65
C ASP A 89 -3.55 6.95 -6.10
N ILE A 90 -4.61 6.46 -5.46
CA ILE A 90 -5.98 6.91 -5.73
C ILE A 90 -6.18 8.41 -5.46
N ASN A 91 -5.33 8.99 -4.61
CA ASN A 91 -5.32 10.39 -4.25
C ASN A 91 -4.19 11.19 -4.93
N ALA A 92 -3.66 10.72 -6.06
CA ALA A 92 -2.51 11.30 -6.76
C ALA A 92 -2.61 12.83 -6.95
N ALA A 93 -3.82 13.34 -7.21
CA ALA A 93 -4.06 14.78 -7.41
C ALA A 93 -3.85 15.64 -6.13
N THR A 94 -3.81 15.05 -4.96
CA THR A 94 -3.72 15.76 -3.67
C THR A 94 -2.41 15.50 -2.91
N ILE A 95 -1.58 14.59 -3.43
CA ILE A 95 -0.29 14.23 -2.82
C ILE A 95 0.82 15.06 -3.49
N TYR A 96 1.70 15.65 -2.67
CA TYR A 96 2.94 16.22 -3.16
C TYR A 96 4.02 15.14 -3.20
N SER A 97 4.74 15.03 -4.32
CA SER A 97 5.81 14.05 -4.49
C SER A 97 6.91 14.58 -5.40
N ASP A 98 8.15 14.13 -5.18
CA ASP A 98 9.30 14.43 -6.02
C ASP A 98 9.33 13.61 -7.33
N ILE A 99 8.51 12.56 -7.40
CA ILE A 99 8.39 11.69 -8.58
C ILE A 99 6.99 11.81 -9.19
N PRO A 100 6.81 11.46 -10.48
CA PRO A 100 5.50 11.44 -11.12
C PRO A 100 4.49 10.59 -10.34
N LEU A 101 3.26 11.09 -10.24
CA LEU A 101 2.14 10.39 -9.60
C LEU A 101 1.08 10.06 -10.65
N TYR A 102 0.65 8.82 -10.65
CA TYR A 102 -0.42 8.29 -11.50
C TYR A 102 -1.59 7.82 -10.64
N THR A 103 -2.78 7.85 -11.20
CA THR A 103 -3.92 7.11 -10.65
C THR A 103 -3.91 5.66 -11.17
N PRO A 104 -4.60 4.73 -10.51
CA PRO A 104 -4.69 3.35 -11.01
C PRO A 104 -5.33 3.23 -12.40
N GLU A 105 -6.09 4.24 -12.83
CA GLU A 105 -6.78 4.29 -14.13
C GLU A 105 -5.92 4.84 -15.26
N ASP A 106 -4.78 5.47 -14.95
CA ASP A 106 -3.88 6.03 -15.95
C ASP A 106 -3.13 4.94 -16.72
N ASP A 107 -2.58 5.29 -17.89
CA ASP A 107 -1.64 4.44 -18.60
C ASP A 107 -0.30 4.46 -17.88
N LEU A 108 0.04 3.33 -17.26
CA LEU A 108 1.23 3.21 -16.42
C LEU A 108 2.48 2.94 -17.29
N PRO A 109 3.57 3.70 -17.12
CA PRO A 109 4.83 3.39 -17.78
C PRO A 109 5.38 2.03 -17.35
N GLU A 110 6.13 1.37 -18.25
CA GLU A 110 6.75 0.09 -17.97
C GLU A 110 7.87 0.23 -16.91
N VAL A 111 7.86 -0.69 -15.95
CA VAL A 111 8.89 -0.88 -14.92
C VAL A 111 9.10 -2.36 -14.66
N ASP A 112 10.18 -2.73 -13.97
CA ASP A 112 10.46 -4.13 -13.67
C ASP A 112 9.50 -4.70 -12.61
N VAL A 113 9.03 -3.87 -11.67
CA VAL A 113 8.14 -4.30 -10.59
C VAL A 113 7.31 -3.14 -10.04
N ILE A 114 6.09 -3.44 -9.60
CA ILE A 114 5.24 -2.55 -8.79
C ILE A 114 5.21 -3.08 -7.36
N VAL A 115 5.63 -2.25 -6.41
CA VAL A 115 5.59 -2.56 -4.96
C VAL A 115 4.35 -1.96 -4.34
N VAL A 116 3.52 -2.78 -3.72
CA VAL A 116 2.29 -2.34 -3.03
C VAL A 116 2.59 -2.13 -1.55
N THR A 117 2.53 -0.89 -1.10
CA THR A 117 2.72 -0.51 0.32
C THR A 117 1.41 -0.45 1.11
N ALA A 118 0.28 -0.42 0.41
CA ALA A 118 -1.06 -0.54 1.00
C ALA A 118 -1.41 -2.01 1.29
N VAL A 119 -0.60 -2.67 2.13
CA VAL A 119 -0.59 -4.13 2.33
C VAL A 119 -1.94 -4.72 2.75
N ALA A 120 -2.74 -3.97 3.50
CA ALA A 120 -4.10 -4.41 3.88
C ALA A 120 -5.06 -4.59 2.70
N PHE A 121 -4.72 -4.07 1.52
CA PHE A 121 -5.51 -4.11 0.29
C PHE A 121 -4.74 -4.76 -0.87
N TYR A 122 -3.68 -5.48 -0.55
CA TYR A 122 -2.77 -6.03 -1.57
C TYR A 122 -3.48 -6.89 -2.61
N GLU A 123 -4.31 -7.83 -2.18
CA GLU A 123 -5.00 -8.76 -3.07
C GLU A 123 -5.91 -8.01 -4.08
N GLU A 124 -6.70 -7.06 -3.60
CA GLU A 124 -7.60 -6.27 -4.45
C GLU A 124 -6.80 -5.40 -5.44
N ILE A 125 -5.69 -4.80 -4.98
CA ILE A 125 -4.82 -3.96 -5.81
C ILE A 125 -4.12 -4.81 -6.87
N ARG A 126 -3.56 -5.95 -6.47
CA ARG A 126 -2.91 -6.88 -7.39
C ARG A 126 -3.87 -7.35 -8.48
N ASP A 127 -5.06 -7.79 -8.10
CA ASP A 127 -6.05 -8.31 -9.05
C ASP A 127 -6.46 -7.21 -10.04
N MET A 128 -6.76 -6.00 -9.54
CA MET A 128 -7.11 -4.84 -10.37
C MET A 128 -5.98 -4.47 -11.35
N LEU A 129 -4.73 -4.40 -10.90
CA LEU A 129 -3.60 -4.01 -11.75
C LEU A 129 -3.26 -5.11 -12.76
N SER A 130 -3.34 -6.39 -12.38
CA SER A 130 -3.05 -7.54 -13.26
C SER A 130 -3.98 -7.64 -14.48
N GLU A 131 -5.15 -7.02 -14.43
CA GLU A 131 -6.05 -6.90 -15.59
C GLU A 131 -5.55 -5.87 -16.62
N ARG A 132 -4.60 -5.01 -16.26
CA ARG A 132 -4.18 -3.84 -17.04
C ARG A 132 -2.71 -3.84 -17.43
N VAL A 133 -1.84 -4.44 -16.62
CA VAL A 133 -0.40 -4.47 -16.83
C VAL A 133 0.15 -5.87 -16.66
N GLU A 134 1.19 -6.20 -17.43
CA GLU A 134 1.95 -7.47 -17.33
C GLU A 134 3.21 -7.31 -16.46
N ILE A 135 3.21 -6.34 -15.55
CA ILE A 135 4.34 -6.03 -14.66
C ILE A 135 4.19 -6.87 -13.38
N PRO A 136 5.25 -7.49 -12.85
CA PRO A 136 5.24 -8.13 -11.54
C PRO A 136 4.75 -7.19 -10.44
N ILE A 137 3.85 -7.67 -9.58
CA ILE A 137 3.26 -6.89 -8.49
C ILE A 137 3.56 -7.62 -7.19
N VAL A 138 4.28 -6.97 -6.28
CA VAL A 138 4.74 -7.56 -5.01
C VAL A 138 4.23 -6.77 -3.82
N SER A 139 3.95 -7.47 -2.73
CA SER A 139 3.61 -6.83 -1.46
C SER A 139 4.87 -6.36 -0.75
N PHE A 140 4.84 -5.16 -0.20
CA PHE A 140 5.95 -4.70 0.64
C PHE A 140 6.13 -5.57 1.90
N GLU A 141 5.05 -6.15 2.42
CA GLU A 141 5.11 -7.10 3.52
C GLU A 141 5.91 -8.36 3.14
N ASP A 142 5.67 -8.93 1.97
CA ASP A 142 6.39 -10.11 1.48
C ASP A 142 7.90 -9.81 1.33
N ILE A 143 8.26 -8.64 0.80
CA ILE A 143 9.67 -8.21 0.70
C ILE A 143 10.35 -8.24 2.08
N LEU A 144 9.70 -7.75 3.13
CA LEU A 144 10.27 -7.74 4.48
C LEU A 144 10.48 -9.13 5.08
N TYR A 145 9.72 -10.13 4.63
CA TYR A 145 9.88 -11.52 5.07
C TYR A 145 10.88 -12.33 4.24
N GLU A 146 11.20 -11.87 3.04
CA GLU A 146 12.15 -12.55 2.15
C GLU A 146 13.62 -12.15 2.39
N ILE A 147 13.87 -10.96 2.93
CA ILE A 147 15.22 -10.45 3.19
C ILE A 147 15.83 -10.87 4.53
#